data_486991d22c4f39349969ab81356766c4
#
_entry.id   486991d22c4f39349969ab81356766c4
#
_cell.length_a   1.000
_cell.length_b   1.000
_cell.length_c   1.000
_cell.angle_alpha   90.00
_cell.angle_beta   90.00
_cell.angle_gamma   90.00
#
_symmetry.space_group_name_H-M   'P 1'
#
loop_
_entity.id
_entity.type
_entity.pdbx_description
1 polymer ?
#
loop_
_entity_poly.entity_id
_entity_poly.type
_entity_poly.pdbx_seq_one_letter_code
_entity_poly.pdbx_strand_id
1 'polypeptide(L)'
;MRKWSIEDSNEIYNITGWGGAYFGINSKGNITVSPRQNGKIIDLKEIVDELILRDVSMPVLLRFPDILDDRIETLVKSFNSSAEEYNFNGKYYAIYPIKVNQSRPVVEEILRYGTKFNIGLEAGSKPELQAILALSQNPDALIICNGYKDETFIELALLARKMGKNVIIVVEKLNELKLISRVAKKYKIEPAIGIRVKLSTAGSGKWEESGGDQSKFGLNSVELIEAIEFARKNNLLENIVLVHFHIGSQVTNIRKIKNAIREASQFYIQLAKSGCNISFVDIGGGLGVDYDGSRSTNPSSINYSVQEYLNDAIFALMEAADKHNLPHPNLITESGRSLSAHHSVLVFDVLEKTTLPTWNYNYKITDADHEHVQELFSILESITPSNMLESWHDAQQIREETIELFSHGLIELKDRALIESLFWSVAREVNELSKGLKHSPDELKQLPKMLSDKYFCNFSLFQSLPDSWAIDQIFPIVPIHRLNEQPKRNVTIEDITCDSDGKIDNFIWQGNFHNFIPLPEFSEEKPLYIGVFLIGAYQEILGDLHNLFGDTNAAHIILTEDGYEIQQIIDGETIADVLDYVEYNPKKLVKDMEQWVSQAVKAEKISAEEGKQFLIIYRSGLYGYTYLT
;
A
#
# COMPACT_ATOMS: atom_id res chain seq x y z
N MET A 1 -26.96 -10.03 -27.46
CA MET A 1 -25.95 -10.06 -26.37
C MET A 1 -26.65 -9.71 -25.08
N ARG A 2 -26.32 -10.38 -23.97
CA ARG A 2 -26.78 -10.02 -22.62
C ARG A 2 -26.27 -8.59 -22.31
N LYS A 3 -27.12 -7.75 -21.71
CA LYS A 3 -26.71 -6.41 -21.29
C LYS A 3 -25.72 -6.56 -20.11
N TRP A 4 -24.66 -5.76 -20.10
CA TRP A 4 -23.68 -5.70 -19.02
C TRP A 4 -24.35 -5.31 -17.70
N SER A 5 -23.97 -5.95 -16.62
CA SER A 5 -24.54 -5.71 -15.29
C SER A 5 -23.44 -5.35 -14.27
N ILE A 6 -23.86 -4.92 -13.10
CA ILE A 6 -22.99 -4.62 -11.95
C ILE A 6 -22.30 -5.90 -11.48
N GLU A 7 -22.99 -7.04 -11.52
CA GLU A 7 -22.45 -8.35 -11.15
C GLU A 7 -21.28 -8.74 -12.05
N ASP A 8 -21.37 -8.44 -13.36
CA ASP A 8 -20.27 -8.69 -14.30
C ASP A 8 -19.02 -7.85 -13.93
N SER A 9 -19.21 -6.60 -13.53
CA SER A 9 -18.11 -5.75 -13.06
C SER A 9 -17.56 -6.22 -11.72
N ASN A 10 -18.42 -6.64 -10.77
CA ASN A 10 -17.98 -7.20 -9.51
C ASN A 10 -17.17 -8.49 -9.73
N GLU A 11 -17.55 -9.33 -10.69
CA GLU A 11 -16.80 -10.54 -11.04
C GLU A 11 -15.43 -10.20 -11.65
N ILE A 12 -15.37 -9.22 -12.58
CA ILE A 12 -14.10 -8.80 -13.20
C ILE A 12 -13.14 -8.26 -12.14
N TYR A 13 -13.56 -7.27 -11.36
CA TYR A 13 -12.67 -6.57 -10.42
C TYR A 13 -12.58 -7.25 -9.05
N ASN A 14 -13.31 -8.36 -8.83
CA ASN A 14 -13.36 -9.13 -7.57
C ASN A 14 -13.61 -8.27 -6.32
N ILE A 15 -14.49 -7.26 -6.43
CA ILE A 15 -14.73 -6.28 -5.37
C ILE A 15 -15.23 -6.95 -4.09
N THR A 16 -16.14 -7.92 -4.19
CA THR A 16 -16.63 -8.68 -3.04
C THR A 16 -15.52 -9.49 -2.36
N GLY A 17 -14.52 -9.96 -3.12
CA GLY A 17 -13.40 -10.73 -2.60
C GLY A 17 -12.47 -9.91 -1.73
N TRP A 18 -11.84 -8.88 -2.28
CA TRP A 18 -10.88 -8.03 -1.55
C TRP A 18 -11.54 -6.97 -0.68
N GLY A 19 -12.78 -6.58 -1.01
CA GLY A 19 -13.49 -5.49 -0.31
C GLY A 19 -13.89 -5.80 1.12
N GLY A 20 -13.91 -7.08 1.53
CA GLY A 20 -14.11 -7.49 2.91
C GLY A 20 -15.40 -6.99 3.56
N ALA A 21 -16.48 -6.81 2.79
CA ALA A 21 -17.76 -6.18 3.16
C ALA A 21 -17.70 -4.65 3.41
N TYR A 22 -16.52 -4.02 3.30
CA TYR A 22 -16.42 -2.55 3.34
C TYR A 22 -16.75 -1.91 2.00
N PHE A 23 -16.45 -2.59 0.88
CA PHE A 23 -16.60 -2.04 -0.47
C PHE A 23 -17.59 -2.83 -1.30
N GLY A 24 -18.38 -2.11 -2.10
CA GLY A 24 -19.40 -2.69 -2.99
C GLY A 24 -19.72 -1.78 -4.16
N ILE A 25 -20.74 -2.13 -4.95
CA ILE A 25 -21.21 -1.33 -6.09
C ILE A 25 -22.70 -1.05 -5.91
N ASN A 26 -23.13 0.21 -6.11
CA ASN A 26 -24.54 0.56 -6.08
C ASN A 26 -25.22 0.44 -7.46
N SER A 27 -26.52 0.66 -7.49
CA SER A 27 -27.33 0.59 -8.73
C SER A 27 -26.95 1.62 -9.79
N LYS A 28 -26.24 2.70 -9.42
CA LYS A 28 -25.72 3.70 -10.36
C LYS A 28 -24.44 3.24 -11.07
N GLY A 29 -23.81 2.13 -10.59
CA GLY A 29 -22.51 1.67 -11.04
C GLY A 29 -21.35 2.42 -10.39
N ASN A 30 -21.54 2.95 -9.20
CA ASN A 30 -20.49 3.61 -8.40
C ASN A 30 -20.03 2.69 -7.28
N ILE A 31 -18.75 2.78 -6.93
CA ILE A 31 -18.20 2.12 -5.73
C ILE A 31 -18.81 2.76 -4.49
N THR A 32 -19.16 1.91 -3.54
CA THR A 32 -19.66 2.31 -2.23
C THR A 32 -18.77 1.82 -1.11
N VAL A 33 -18.77 2.55 0.00
CA VAL A 33 -18.10 2.19 1.25
C VAL A 33 -19.13 1.97 2.33
N SER A 34 -19.05 0.86 3.07
CA SER A 34 -19.85 0.54 4.26
C SER A 34 -18.92 0.45 5.49
N PRO A 35 -18.53 1.57 6.10
CA PRO A 35 -17.45 1.60 7.09
C PRO A 35 -17.72 0.76 8.35
N ARG A 36 -18.98 0.59 8.74
CA ARG A 36 -19.42 -0.16 9.92
C ARG A 36 -20.11 -1.48 9.58
N GLN A 37 -20.17 -1.86 8.31
CA GLN A 37 -20.85 -3.08 7.84
C GLN A 37 -22.30 -3.22 8.35
N ASN A 38 -22.95 -2.11 8.63
CA ASN A 38 -24.29 -2.04 9.24
C ASN A 38 -25.41 -1.70 8.24
N GLY A 39 -25.13 -1.80 6.94
CA GLY A 39 -26.06 -1.49 5.86
C GLY A 39 -26.10 -0.02 5.44
N LYS A 40 -25.47 0.89 6.18
CA LYS A 40 -25.26 2.27 5.73
C LYS A 40 -24.08 2.32 4.76
N ILE A 41 -24.27 2.98 3.64
CA ILE A 41 -23.30 3.07 2.55
C ILE A 41 -23.03 4.51 2.17
N ILE A 42 -21.81 4.78 1.73
CA ILE A 42 -21.33 6.05 1.19
C ILE A 42 -20.93 5.83 -0.26
N ASP A 43 -21.38 6.69 -1.17
CA ASP A 43 -21.03 6.64 -2.60
C ASP A 43 -19.73 7.41 -2.83
N LEU A 44 -18.66 6.74 -3.30
CA LEU A 44 -17.36 7.37 -3.53
C LEU A 44 -17.41 8.46 -4.61
N LYS A 45 -18.23 8.28 -5.64
CA LYS A 45 -18.33 9.28 -6.70
C LYS A 45 -19.00 10.57 -6.20
N GLU A 46 -19.99 10.45 -5.31
CA GLU A 46 -20.62 11.62 -4.70
C GLU A 46 -19.63 12.40 -3.83
N ILE A 47 -18.74 11.71 -3.08
CA ILE A 47 -17.67 12.38 -2.32
C ILE A 47 -16.72 13.13 -3.27
N VAL A 48 -16.27 12.48 -4.34
CA VAL A 48 -15.35 13.11 -5.31
C VAL A 48 -15.98 14.33 -5.96
N ASP A 49 -17.25 14.24 -6.35
CA ASP A 49 -17.97 15.38 -6.92
C ASP A 49 -18.11 16.53 -5.92
N GLU A 50 -18.37 16.24 -4.64
CA GLU A 50 -18.42 17.26 -3.59
C GLU A 50 -17.05 17.90 -3.34
N LEU A 51 -15.97 17.14 -3.35
CA LEU A 51 -14.61 17.67 -3.20
C LEU A 51 -14.23 18.59 -4.36
N ILE A 52 -14.54 18.21 -5.60
CA ILE A 52 -14.34 19.05 -6.77
C ILE A 52 -15.13 20.37 -6.66
N LEU A 53 -16.40 20.32 -6.19
CA LEU A 53 -17.19 21.52 -5.94
C LEU A 53 -16.62 22.42 -4.84
N ARG A 54 -15.77 21.88 -3.97
CA ARG A 54 -15.02 22.61 -2.92
C ARG A 54 -13.62 23.03 -3.37
N ASP A 55 -13.33 23.00 -4.68
CA ASP A 55 -12.02 23.33 -5.28
C ASP A 55 -10.87 22.42 -4.82
N VAL A 56 -11.15 21.16 -4.43
CA VAL A 56 -10.11 20.16 -4.12
C VAL A 56 -9.74 19.42 -5.40
N SER A 57 -8.50 19.60 -5.85
CA SER A 57 -7.96 18.95 -7.04
C SER A 57 -7.56 17.49 -6.77
N MET A 58 -7.60 16.66 -7.82
CA MET A 58 -7.04 15.31 -7.79
C MET A 58 -5.48 15.37 -7.89
N PRO A 59 -4.77 14.36 -7.38
CA PRO A 59 -5.27 13.18 -6.67
C PRO A 59 -5.73 13.51 -5.24
N VAL A 60 -6.60 12.67 -4.69
CA VAL A 60 -7.06 12.81 -3.31
C VAL A 60 -7.05 11.47 -2.56
N LEU A 61 -6.54 11.46 -1.34
CA LEU A 61 -6.59 10.33 -0.43
C LEU A 61 -7.83 10.42 0.46
N LEU A 62 -8.78 9.53 0.25
CA LEU A 62 -10.00 9.44 1.06
C LEU A 62 -9.74 8.52 2.26
N ARG A 63 -9.94 9.01 3.48
CA ARG A 63 -9.78 8.24 4.72
C ARG A 63 -11.13 8.07 5.40
N PHE A 64 -11.40 6.83 5.83
CA PHE A 64 -12.63 6.42 6.51
C PHE A 64 -12.31 5.96 7.95
N PRO A 65 -12.25 6.88 8.93
CA PRO A 65 -11.92 6.55 10.32
C PRO A 65 -12.81 5.47 10.94
N ASP A 66 -14.09 5.44 10.57
CA ASP A 66 -15.03 4.39 11.03
C ASP A 66 -14.60 2.96 10.67
N ILE A 67 -13.78 2.77 9.62
CA ILE A 67 -13.21 1.46 9.29
C ILE A 67 -12.15 1.08 10.32
N LEU A 68 -11.32 2.02 10.78
CA LEU A 68 -10.34 1.75 11.85
C LEU A 68 -11.06 1.26 13.11
N ASP A 69 -12.15 1.92 13.47
CA ASP A 69 -12.97 1.56 14.62
C ASP A 69 -13.54 0.14 14.51
N ASP A 70 -14.10 -0.21 13.34
CA ASP A 70 -14.65 -1.54 13.08
C ASP A 70 -13.56 -2.64 13.10
N ARG A 71 -12.35 -2.32 12.57
CA ARG A 71 -11.20 -3.25 12.61
C ARG A 71 -10.72 -3.50 14.04
N ILE A 72 -10.68 -2.47 14.89
CA ILE A 72 -10.36 -2.60 16.31
C ILE A 72 -11.37 -3.53 16.99
N GLU A 73 -12.67 -3.27 16.77
CA GLU A 73 -13.72 -4.11 17.35
C GLU A 73 -13.63 -5.56 16.88
N THR A 74 -13.36 -5.77 15.61
CA THR A 74 -13.20 -7.12 15.04
C THR A 74 -12.10 -7.91 15.74
N LEU A 75 -10.93 -7.30 15.98
CA LEU A 75 -9.84 -7.95 16.70
C LEU A 75 -10.25 -8.30 18.13
N VAL A 76 -10.81 -7.35 18.87
CA VAL A 76 -11.20 -7.56 20.26
C VAL A 76 -12.32 -8.59 20.40
N LYS A 77 -13.35 -8.52 19.55
CA LYS A 77 -14.46 -9.50 19.54
C LYS A 77 -13.97 -10.90 19.20
N SER A 78 -13.09 -11.02 18.21
CA SER A 78 -12.51 -12.34 17.84
C SER A 78 -11.68 -12.93 18.97
N PHE A 79 -10.88 -12.10 19.69
CA PHE A 79 -10.18 -12.57 20.88
C PHE A 79 -11.16 -13.05 21.96
N ASN A 80 -12.17 -12.26 22.31
CA ASN A 80 -13.11 -12.60 23.36
C ASN A 80 -13.85 -13.91 23.04
N SER A 81 -14.28 -14.08 21.79
CA SER A 81 -14.91 -15.32 21.33
C SER A 81 -13.98 -16.53 21.49
N SER A 82 -12.72 -16.41 21.10
CA SER A 82 -11.73 -17.48 21.25
C SER A 82 -11.42 -17.77 22.73
N ALA A 83 -11.26 -16.73 23.54
CA ALA A 83 -10.97 -16.88 24.98
C ALA A 83 -12.12 -17.58 25.72
N GLU A 84 -13.36 -17.28 25.36
CA GLU A 84 -14.53 -17.96 25.91
C GLU A 84 -14.59 -19.43 25.47
N GLU A 85 -14.38 -19.71 24.17
CA GLU A 85 -14.38 -21.06 23.60
C GLU A 85 -13.35 -21.98 24.28
N TYR A 86 -12.14 -21.49 24.51
CA TYR A 86 -11.03 -22.27 25.07
C TYR A 86 -10.83 -22.11 26.58
N ASN A 87 -11.69 -21.35 27.29
CA ASN A 87 -11.53 -21.01 28.71
C ASN A 87 -10.16 -20.38 29.01
N PHE A 88 -9.70 -19.50 28.14
CA PHE A 88 -8.44 -18.80 28.29
C PHE A 88 -8.57 -17.62 29.27
N ASN A 89 -7.74 -17.60 30.32
CA ASN A 89 -7.83 -16.60 31.40
C ASN A 89 -6.94 -15.36 31.20
N GLY A 90 -6.12 -15.34 30.14
CA GLY A 90 -5.29 -14.19 29.81
C GLY A 90 -6.12 -13.05 29.18
N LYS A 91 -5.62 -11.82 29.31
CA LYS A 91 -6.23 -10.63 28.69
C LYS A 91 -5.62 -10.37 27.32
N TYR A 92 -6.34 -9.58 26.51
CA TYR A 92 -5.87 -9.14 25.19
C TYR A 92 -5.43 -7.69 25.21
N TYR A 93 -4.31 -7.42 24.56
CA TYR A 93 -3.79 -6.08 24.32
C TYR A 93 -3.48 -5.92 22.83
N ALA A 94 -4.35 -5.23 22.12
CA ALA A 94 -4.07 -4.83 20.75
C ALA A 94 -3.08 -3.64 20.79
N ILE A 95 -1.96 -3.78 20.11
CA ILE A 95 -0.94 -2.73 20.00
C ILE A 95 -0.88 -2.28 18.54
N TYR A 96 -0.96 -0.98 18.31
CA TYR A 96 -0.79 -0.40 17.00
C TYR A 96 0.65 0.07 16.81
N PRO A 97 1.43 -0.56 15.91
CA PRO A 97 2.75 -0.06 15.54
C PRO A 97 2.59 1.19 14.66
N ILE A 98 2.98 2.35 15.19
CA ILE A 98 2.71 3.61 14.46
C ILE A 98 3.45 3.71 13.13
N LYS A 99 4.57 2.98 12.96
CA LYS A 99 5.30 2.89 11.68
C LYS A 99 4.45 2.47 10.48
N VAL A 100 3.33 1.81 10.73
CA VAL A 100 2.43 1.33 9.66
C VAL A 100 1.69 2.49 9.01
N ASN A 101 1.25 3.46 9.78
CA ASN A 101 0.81 4.77 9.33
C ASN A 101 0.96 5.74 10.49
N GLN A 102 1.98 6.61 10.42
CA GLN A 102 2.37 7.57 11.45
C GLN A 102 1.57 8.87 11.37
N SER A 103 0.70 9.02 10.38
CA SER A 103 -0.13 10.22 10.22
C SER A 103 -0.90 10.47 11.52
N ARG A 104 -0.74 11.69 12.07
CA ARG A 104 -1.33 12.06 13.35
C ARG A 104 -2.83 11.79 13.43
N PRO A 105 -3.66 12.15 12.43
CA PRO A 105 -5.08 11.85 12.45
C PRO A 105 -5.41 10.36 12.58
N VAL A 106 -4.61 9.49 11.95
CA VAL A 106 -4.79 8.03 12.05
C VAL A 106 -4.47 7.54 13.46
N VAL A 107 -3.36 7.98 14.03
CA VAL A 107 -2.94 7.57 15.39
C VAL A 107 -3.92 8.10 16.44
N GLU A 108 -4.35 9.36 16.32
CA GLU A 108 -5.33 9.97 17.24
C GLU A 108 -6.68 9.25 17.17
N GLU A 109 -7.14 8.85 15.97
CA GLU A 109 -8.38 8.10 15.82
C GLU A 109 -8.31 6.73 16.48
N ILE A 110 -7.21 5.99 16.25
CA ILE A 110 -6.99 4.68 16.89
C ILE A 110 -6.99 4.82 18.42
N LEU A 111 -6.34 5.84 18.96
CA LEU A 111 -6.33 6.08 20.40
C LEU A 111 -7.71 6.50 20.91
N ARG A 112 -8.40 7.41 20.23
CA ARG A 112 -9.74 7.90 20.61
C ARG A 112 -10.73 6.75 20.74
N TYR A 113 -10.83 5.92 19.72
CA TYR A 113 -11.78 4.82 19.72
C TYR A 113 -11.27 3.64 20.56
N GLY A 114 -9.99 3.36 20.50
CA GLY A 114 -9.33 2.24 21.18
C GLY A 114 -9.22 2.41 22.70
N THR A 115 -9.45 3.61 23.26
CA THR A 115 -9.38 3.87 24.71
C THR A 115 -10.24 2.91 25.52
N LYS A 116 -11.44 2.59 25.06
CA LYS A 116 -12.35 1.63 25.73
C LYS A 116 -11.83 0.19 25.76
N PHE A 117 -10.84 -0.13 24.94
CA PHE A 117 -10.20 -1.43 24.85
C PHE A 117 -8.75 -1.42 25.36
N ASN A 118 -8.28 -0.30 25.90
CA ASN A 118 -6.89 -0.09 26.33
C ASN A 118 -5.88 -0.38 25.21
N ILE A 119 -6.21 0.01 23.95
CA ILE A 119 -5.26 -0.11 22.84
C ILE A 119 -3.98 0.61 23.17
N GLY A 120 -2.85 -0.09 22.98
CA GLY A 120 -1.51 0.45 23.14
C GLY A 120 -0.87 0.83 21.80
N LEU A 121 0.31 1.41 21.90
CA LEU A 121 1.12 1.81 20.74
C LEU A 121 2.52 1.18 20.80
N GLU A 122 3.10 0.92 19.63
CA GLU A 122 4.49 0.44 19.51
C GLU A 122 5.36 1.51 18.84
N ALA A 123 6.54 1.74 19.43
CA ALA A 123 7.58 2.59 18.90
C ALA A 123 8.81 1.78 18.51
N GLY A 124 9.27 1.93 17.26
CA GLY A 124 10.51 1.36 16.74
C GLY A 124 11.68 2.37 16.66
N SER A 125 11.43 3.64 16.99
CA SER A 125 12.42 4.71 16.91
C SER A 125 12.21 5.81 17.96
N LYS A 126 13.23 6.68 18.17
CA LYS A 126 13.11 7.81 19.10
C LYS A 126 12.01 8.82 18.71
N PRO A 127 11.90 9.27 17.46
CA PRO A 127 10.81 10.15 17.06
C PRO A 127 9.43 9.54 17.30
N GLU A 128 9.24 8.26 17.00
CA GLU A 128 8.01 7.56 17.28
C GLU A 128 7.70 7.51 18.78
N LEU A 129 8.70 7.20 19.63
CA LEU A 129 8.51 7.21 21.07
C LEU A 129 8.11 8.59 21.59
N GLN A 130 8.73 9.66 21.10
CA GLN A 130 8.38 11.03 21.51
C GLN A 130 6.95 11.38 21.16
N ALA A 131 6.49 11.03 19.94
CA ALA A 131 5.11 11.22 19.52
C ALA A 131 4.13 10.42 20.40
N ILE A 132 4.41 9.14 20.62
CA ILE A 132 3.59 8.25 21.46
C ILE A 132 3.46 8.77 22.89
N LEU A 133 4.58 9.17 23.51
CA LEU A 133 4.57 9.69 24.88
C LEU A 133 3.70 10.94 25.03
N ALA A 134 3.60 11.77 24.02
CA ALA A 134 2.75 12.96 24.00
C ALA A 134 1.26 12.61 23.77
N LEU A 135 0.99 11.66 22.87
CA LEU A 135 -0.39 11.32 22.44
C LEU A 135 -1.10 10.34 23.39
N SER A 136 -0.39 9.34 23.91
CA SER A 136 -0.99 8.31 24.78
C SER A 136 -1.34 8.88 26.15
N GLN A 137 -2.61 9.14 26.40
CA GLN A 137 -3.11 9.70 27.67
C GLN A 137 -3.67 8.63 28.61
N ASN A 138 -4.00 7.43 28.13
CA ASN A 138 -4.51 6.33 28.94
C ASN A 138 -3.35 5.65 29.69
N PRO A 139 -3.31 5.69 31.05
CA PRO A 139 -2.23 5.07 31.82
C PRO A 139 -2.22 3.53 31.77
N ASP A 140 -3.37 2.92 31.46
CA ASP A 140 -3.50 1.46 31.38
C ASP A 140 -3.07 0.90 30.01
N ALA A 141 -2.97 1.76 29.00
CA ALA A 141 -2.51 1.38 27.66
C ALA A 141 -1.02 1.08 27.66
N LEU A 142 -0.63 -0.03 27.03
CA LEU A 142 0.77 -0.42 26.90
C LEU A 142 1.49 0.46 25.87
N ILE A 143 2.74 0.80 26.16
CA ILE A 143 3.69 1.35 25.20
C ILE A 143 4.81 0.33 25.03
N ILE A 144 4.89 -0.29 23.86
CA ILE A 144 5.90 -1.28 23.52
C ILE A 144 7.05 -0.58 22.79
N CYS A 145 8.26 -0.73 23.30
CA CYS A 145 9.47 -0.13 22.72
C CYS A 145 10.31 -1.20 22.02
N ASN A 146 10.09 -1.35 20.71
CA ASN A 146 10.86 -2.24 19.83
C ASN A 146 12.02 -1.51 19.15
N GLY A 147 12.65 -2.13 18.16
CA GLY A 147 13.72 -1.55 17.37
C GLY A 147 15.04 -1.39 18.10
N TYR A 148 16.05 -0.85 17.43
CA TYR A 148 17.38 -0.64 17.98
C TYR A 148 17.40 0.62 18.86
N LYS A 149 17.90 0.48 20.12
CA LYS A 149 17.82 1.54 21.14
C LYS A 149 19.19 2.02 21.60
N ASP A 150 19.34 3.33 21.63
CA ASP A 150 20.46 3.97 22.32
C ASP A 150 20.08 4.38 23.76
N GLU A 151 21.04 4.98 24.48
CA GLU A 151 20.84 5.40 25.86
C GLU A 151 19.72 6.41 26.03
N THR A 152 19.61 7.39 25.12
CA THR A 152 18.56 8.42 25.16
C THR A 152 17.16 7.83 25.00
N PHE A 153 17.00 6.85 24.08
CA PHE A 153 15.74 6.13 23.93
C PHE A 153 15.34 5.45 25.24
N ILE A 154 16.28 4.72 25.85
CA ILE A 154 16.04 3.99 27.10
C ILE A 154 15.76 4.93 28.26
N GLU A 155 16.49 6.07 28.36
CA GLU A 155 16.23 7.10 29.35
C GLU A 155 14.80 7.65 29.25
N LEU A 156 14.34 8.02 28.03
CA LEU A 156 12.99 8.50 27.80
C LEU A 156 11.95 7.46 28.22
N ALA A 157 12.12 6.21 27.81
CA ALA A 157 11.21 5.11 28.12
C ALA A 157 11.10 4.85 29.63
N LEU A 158 12.23 4.80 30.33
CA LEU A 158 12.26 4.58 31.79
C LEU A 158 11.70 5.77 32.56
N LEU A 159 12.04 7.00 32.18
CA LEU A 159 11.48 8.19 32.81
C LEU A 159 9.97 8.30 32.59
N ALA A 160 9.49 7.95 31.42
CA ALA A 160 8.04 7.86 31.14
C ALA A 160 7.35 6.83 32.05
N ARG A 161 7.99 5.67 32.27
CA ARG A 161 7.50 4.67 33.22
C ARG A 161 7.48 5.21 34.66
N LYS A 162 8.50 5.95 35.07
CA LYS A 162 8.53 6.61 36.37
C LYS A 162 7.39 7.63 36.54
N MET A 163 6.96 8.27 35.46
CA MET A 163 5.83 9.20 35.47
C MET A 163 4.45 8.49 35.41
N GLY A 164 4.42 7.16 35.41
CA GLY A 164 3.18 6.38 35.47
C GLY A 164 2.68 5.84 34.12
N LYS A 165 3.43 5.99 33.03
CA LYS A 165 3.08 5.34 31.76
C LYS A 165 3.47 3.86 31.78
N ASN A 166 2.68 3.01 31.15
CA ASN A 166 2.87 1.57 31.12
C ASN A 166 3.82 1.16 29.98
N VAL A 167 5.11 1.41 30.16
CA VAL A 167 6.14 1.18 29.13
C VAL A 167 6.84 -0.15 29.35
N ILE A 168 6.98 -0.97 28.30
CA ILE A 168 7.79 -2.19 28.25
C ILE A 168 8.88 -2.01 27.19
N ILE A 169 10.15 -2.19 27.58
CA ILE A 169 11.29 -2.07 26.69
C ILE A 169 11.69 -3.47 26.20
N VAL A 170 11.50 -3.73 24.91
CA VAL A 170 11.83 -5.03 24.31
C VAL A 170 13.29 -5.07 23.89
N VAL A 171 14.04 -6.00 24.44
CA VAL A 171 15.45 -6.23 24.14
C VAL A 171 15.59 -6.92 22.79
N GLU A 172 16.16 -6.22 21.82
CA GLU A 172 16.45 -6.71 20.48
C GLU A 172 17.90 -7.23 20.35
N LYS A 173 18.80 -6.74 21.21
CA LYS A 173 20.21 -7.10 21.27
C LYS A 173 20.67 -7.18 22.73
N LEU A 174 21.55 -8.12 23.04
CA LEU A 174 22.03 -8.35 24.41
C LEU A 174 22.63 -7.10 25.08
N ASN A 175 23.27 -6.23 24.33
CA ASN A 175 23.83 -4.97 24.87
C ASN A 175 22.74 -4.01 25.37
N GLU A 176 21.54 -4.05 24.84
CA GLU A 176 20.44 -3.20 25.32
C GLU A 176 20.03 -3.55 26.75
N LEU A 177 20.06 -4.85 27.12
CA LEU A 177 19.78 -5.29 28.49
C LEU A 177 20.78 -4.71 29.49
N LYS A 178 22.08 -4.64 29.11
CA LYS A 178 23.13 -4.02 29.93
C LYS A 178 22.88 -2.51 30.07
N LEU A 179 22.45 -1.87 29.00
CA LEU A 179 22.15 -0.44 28.97
C LEU A 179 20.91 -0.13 29.83
N ILE A 180 19.83 -0.91 29.71
CA ILE A 180 18.63 -0.80 30.54
C ILE A 180 19.01 -0.91 32.04
N SER A 181 19.81 -1.91 32.40
CA SER A 181 20.27 -2.10 33.78
C SER A 181 21.04 -0.87 34.33
N ARG A 182 21.94 -0.30 33.52
CA ARG A 182 22.71 0.88 33.88
C ARG A 182 21.83 2.11 34.11
N VAL A 183 20.94 2.38 33.16
CA VAL A 183 20.05 3.55 33.21
C VAL A 183 19.00 3.40 34.31
N ALA A 184 18.44 2.21 34.49
CA ALA A 184 17.50 1.91 35.58
C ALA A 184 18.11 2.18 36.95
N LYS A 185 19.38 1.75 37.18
CA LYS A 185 20.14 2.05 38.40
C LYS A 185 20.41 3.55 38.58
N LYS A 186 20.79 4.26 37.51
CA LYS A 186 21.02 5.71 37.50
C LYS A 186 19.83 6.50 38.03
N TYR A 187 18.63 6.16 37.54
CA TYR A 187 17.40 6.88 37.88
C TYR A 187 16.58 6.23 39.01
N LYS A 188 17.02 5.08 39.53
CA LYS A 188 16.32 4.28 40.57
C LYS A 188 14.89 3.93 40.09
N ILE A 189 14.79 3.28 38.96
CA ILE A 189 13.55 2.87 38.32
C ILE A 189 13.55 1.35 38.15
N GLU A 190 12.44 0.71 38.47
CA GLU A 190 12.22 -0.70 38.11
C GLU A 190 11.74 -0.81 36.66
N PRO A 191 12.57 -1.36 35.75
CA PRO A 191 12.19 -1.49 34.38
C PRO A 191 11.14 -2.61 34.19
N ALA A 192 10.28 -2.49 33.17
CA ALA A 192 9.59 -3.65 32.61
C ALA A 192 10.28 -4.01 31.29
N ILE A 193 10.75 -5.24 31.20
CA ILE A 193 11.62 -5.72 30.12
C ILE A 193 10.88 -6.79 29.32
N GLY A 194 10.84 -6.61 28.01
CA GLY A 194 10.52 -7.68 27.07
C GLY A 194 11.81 -8.28 26.51
N ILE A 195 11.75 -9.53 26.10
CA ILE A 195 12.84 -10.16 25.34
C ILE A 195 12.29 -10.64 24.01
N ARG A 196 12.89 -10.16 22.93
CA ARG A 196 12.60 -10.70 21.60
C ARG A 196 13.45 -11.91 21.34
N VAL A 197 12.79 -13.03 21.00
CA VAL A 197 13.43 -14.30 20.65
C VAL A 197 13.43 -14.51 19.15
N LYS A 198 14.51 -15.07 18.63
CA LYS A 198 14.56 -15.59 17.26
C LYS A 198 13.89 -16.95 17.22
N LEU A 199 12.95 -17.14 16.31
CA LEU A 199 12.35 -18.43 16.05
C LEU A 199 13.05 -19.09 14.86
N SER A 200 13.12 -20.42 14.85
CA SER A 200 13.57 -21.18 13.68
C SER A 200 12.51 -21.20 12.58
N THR A 201 11.25 -21.00 12.96
CA THR A 201 10.14 -20.87 12.02
C THR A 201 10.23 -19.56 11.26
N ALA A 202 10.47 -19.64 9.95
CA ALA A 202 10.39 -18.49 9.04
C ALA A 202 8.92 -18.21 8.62
N GLY A 203 8.62 -16.95 8.31
CA GLY A 203 7.34 -16.52 7.77
C GLY A 203 7.06 -17.08 6.37
N SER A 204 6.22 -16.40 5.62
CA SER A 204 5.93 -16.67 4.19
C SER A 204 5.68 -15.36 3.47
N GLY A 205 5.84 -15.35 2.14
CA GLY A 205 5.60 -14.18 1.31
C GLY A 205 6.83 -13.27 1.16
N LYS A 206 6.61 -12.03 0.76
CA LYS A 206 7.67 -11.06 0.41
C LYS A 206 8.59 -10.68 1.58
N TRP A 207 8.16 -10.85 2.82
CA TRP A 207 8.91 -10.50 4.04
C TRP A 207 9.38 -11.72 4.83
N GLU A 208 9.56 -12.88 4.18
CA GLU A 208 10.02 -14.12 4.84
C GLU A 208 11.37 -13.94 5.57
N GLU A 209 12.30 -13.18 5.00
CA GLU A 209 13.62 -12.90 5.59
C GLU A 209 13.58 -12.04 6.87
N SER A 210 12.44 -11.41 7.20
CA SER A 210 12.30 -10.64 8.44
C SER A 210 12.14 -11.50 9.69
N GLY A 211 11.91 -12.81 9.54
CA GLY A 211 11.84 -13.83 10.60
C GLY A 211 12.96 -14.87 10.48
N GLY A 212 12.89 -15.91 11.30
CA GLY A 212 13.87 -17.01 11.30
C GLY A 212 15.23 -16.66 11.92
N ASP A 213 16.17 -17.61 11.84
CA ASP A 213 17.51 -17.51 12.48
C ASP A 213 18.34 -16.34 11.94
N GLN A 214 18.11 -15.94 10.68
CA GLN A 214 18.84 -14.85 10.02
C GLN A 214 18.21 -13.46 10.27
N SER A 215 17.13 -13.39 11.06
CA SER A 215 16.47 -12.12 11.34
C SER A 215 17.43 -11.09 11.93
N LYS A 216 17.27 -9.82 11.55
CA LYS A 216 18.08 -8.69 11.99
C LYS A 216 18.05 -8.52 13.52
N PHE A 217 16.90 -8.80 14.13
CA PHE A 217 16.60 -8.56 15.54
C PHE A 217 16.21 -9.83 16.28
N GLY A 218 16.32 -9.77 17.61
CA GLY A 218 16.00 -10.84 18.53
C GLY A 218 17.25 -11.58 18.98
N LEU A 219 17.15 -12.25 20.12
CA LEU A 219 18.21 -13.05 20.73
C LEU A 219 18.08 -14.51 20.24
N ASN A 220 19.19 -15.11 19.87
CA ASN A 220 19.27 -16.56 19.69
C ASN A 220 19.35 -17.26 21.05
N SER A 221 19.29 -18.59 21.07
CA SER A 221 19.25 -19.37 22.33
C SER A 221 20.49 -19.16 23.21
N VAL A 222 21.67 -18.94 22.64
CA VAL A 222 22.90 -18.67 23.38
C VAL A 222 22.83 -17.29 24.04
N GLU A 223 22.50 -16.26 23.27
CA GLU A 223 22.31 -14.89 23.78
C GLU A 223 21.19 -14.83 24.82
N LEU A 224 20.13 -15.64 24.68
CA LEU A 224 19.04 -15.71 25.65
C LEU A 224 19.51 -16.25 26.99
N ILE A 225 20.33 -17.32 27.01
CA ILE A 225 20.93 -17.85 28.24
C ILE A 225 21.83 -16.79 28.90
N GLU A 226 22.66 -16.11 28.13
CA GLU A 226 23.50 -15.00 28.63
C GLU A 226 22.66 -13.87 29.20
N ALA A 227 21.53 -13.53 28.58
CA ALA A 227 20.58 -12.51 29.05
C ALA A 227 19.97 -12.92 30.40
N ILE A 228 19.55 -14.16 30.58
CA ILE A 228 18.99 -14.70 31.81
C ILE A 228 20.06 -14.67 32.92
N GLU A 229 21.29 -15.09 32.63
CA GLU A 229 22.37 -15.04 33.60
C GLU A 229 22.74 -13.63 34.02
N PHE A 230 22.81 -12.70 33.07
CA PHE A 230 23.03 -11.28 33.35
C PHE A 230 21.89 -10.72 34.19
N ALA A 231 20.64 -11.00 33.87
CA ALA A 231 19.46 -10.56 34.62
C ALA A 231 19.50 -11.09 36.07
N ARG A 232 19.85 -12.37 36.26
CA ARG A 232 19.99 -13.00 37.57
C ARG A 232 21.05 -12.31 38.43
N LYS A 233 22.23 -12.04 37.86
CA LYS A 233 23.35 -11.35 38.56
C LYS A 233 23.03 -9.91 38.94
N ASN A 234 22.06 -9.28 38.23
CA ASN A 234 21.70 -7.88 38.45
C ASN A 234 20.33 -7.70 39.11
N ASN A 235 19.70 -8.75 39.61
CA ASN A 235 18.36 -8.78 40.23
C ASN A 235 17.27 -8.22 39.28
N LEU A 236 17.30 -8.61 38.00
CA LEU A 236 16.36 -8.16 36.97
C LEU A 236 15.47 -9.28 36.44
N LEU A 237 15.54 -10.51 37.00
CA LEU A 237 14.74 -11.63 36.49
C LEU A 237 13.24 -11.37 36.57
N GLU A 238 12.77 -10.82 37.70
CA GLU A 238 11.36 -10.51 37.91
C GLU A 238 10.87 -9.33 37.03
N ASN A 239 11.82 -8.51 36.55
CA ASN A 239 11.50 -7.41 35.63
C ASN A 239 11.34 -7.85 34.19
N ILE A 240 11.73 -9.09 33.85
CA ILE A 240 11.46 -9.68 32.52
C ILE A 240 10.03 -10.20 32.53
N VAL A 241 9.14 -9.42 31.90
CA VAL A 241 7.68 -9.60 31.98
C VAL A 241 7.04 -10.00 30.63
N LEU A 242 7.80 -9.91 29.54
CA LEU A 242 7.28 -10.14 28.20
C LEU A 242 8.26 -10.95 27.36
N VAL A 243 7.73 -11.93 26.61
CA VAL A 243 8.42 -12.55 25.49
C VAL A 243 7.78 -12.10 24.19
N HIS A 244 8.60 -11.63 23.25
CA HIS A 244 8.18 -11.12 21.95
C HIS A 244 8.84 -11.90 20.82
N PHE A 245 8.11 -12.10 19.74
CA PHE A 245 8.65 -12.56 18.48
C PHE A 245 7.93 -11.91 17.29
N HIS A 246 8.58 -11.92 16.13
CA HIS A 246 8.00 -11.40 14.90
C HIS A 246 8.40 -12.29 13.72
N ILE A 247 7.43 -12.83 13.02
CA ILE A 247 7.63 -13.79 11.91
C ILE A 247 7.58 -13.16 10.52
N GLY A 248 7.48 -11.84 10.45
CA GLY A 248 7.37 -11.07 9.20
C GLY A 248 6.03 -10.35 9.07
N SER A 249 5.91 -9.57 8.01
CA SER A 249 4.67 -8.87 7.62
C SER A 249 3.92 -9.70 6.57
N GLN A 250 2.59 -9.51 6.46
CA GLN A 250 1.77 -10.16 5.43
C GLN A 250 2.01 -11.69 5.35
N VAL A 251 1.87 -12.39 6.47
CA VAL A 251 2.04 -13.85 6.50
C VAL A 251 0.83 -14.52 5.85
N THR A 252 1.04 -15.15 4.71
CA THR A 252 -0.04 -15.65 3.85
C THR A 252 -0.62 -16.99 4.31
N ASN A 253 0.10 -17.75 5.13
CA ASN A 253 -0.24 -19.14 5.48
C ASN A 253 -0.39 -19.32 6.99
N ILE A 254 -1.60 -19.68 7.43
CA ILE A 254 -1.93 -19.95 8.85
C ILE A 254 -1.03 -21.00 9.51
N ARG A 255 -0.56 -22.01 8.77
CA ARG A 255 0.31 -23.06 9.32
C ARG A 255 1.65 -22.50 9.81
N LYS A 256 2.19 -21.49 9.13
CA LYS A 256 3.42 -20.82 9.55
C LYS A 256 3.23 -20.07 10.87
N ILE A 257 2.10 -19.37 11.00
CA ILE A 257 1.71 -18.69 12.24
C ILE A 257 1.58 -19.69 13.38
N LYS A 258 0.85 -20.76 13.18
CA LYS A 258 0.65 -21.83 14.18
C LYS A 258 1.97 -22.45 14.67
N ASN A 259 2.89 -22.74 13.75
CA ASN A 259 4.19 -23.29 14.10
C ASN A 259 5.03 -22.29 14.91
N ALA A 260 5.04 -21.01 14.50
CA ALA A 260 5.75 -19.96 15.22
C ALA A 260 5.21 -19.76 16.65
N ILE A 261 3.90 -19.76 16.83
CA ILE A 261 3.29 -19.61 18.16
C ILE A 261 3.62 -20.81 19.04
N ARG A 262 3.61 -22.03 18.50
CA ARG A 262 4.02 -23.24 19.24
C ARG A 262 5.49 -23.17 19.69
N GLU A 263 6.39 -22.73 18.82
CA GLU A 263 7.81 -22.53 19.17
C GLU A 263 7.95 -21.44 20.25
N ALA A 264 7.28 -20.30 20.10
CA ALA A 264 7.29 -19.21 21.07
C ALA A 264 6.69 -19.60 22.42
N SER A 265 5.70 -20.46 22.46
CA SER A 265 5.13 -21.01 23.69
C SER A 265 6.18 -21.78 24.50
N GLN A 266 7.15 -22.42 23.84
CA GLN A 266 8.26 -23.08 24.56
C GLN A 266 9.23 -22.07 25.18
N PHE A 267 9.49 -20.95 24.50
CA PHE A 267 10.28 -19.87 25.11
C PHE A 267 9.58 -19.26 26.32
N TYR A 268 8.26 -19.05 26.26
CA TYR A 268 7.47 -18.64 27.42
C TYR A 268 7.68 -19.60 28.61
N ILE A 269 7.53 -20.90 28.39
CA ILE A 269 7.70 -21.91 29.44
C ILE A 269 9.12 -21.91 30.01
N GLN A 270 10.15 -21.86 29.16
CA GLN A 270 11.56 -21.91 29.61
C GLN A 270 11.97 -20.66 30.36
N LEU A 271 11.51 -19.50 29.94
CA LEU A 271 11.75 -18.23 30.65
C LEU A 271 11.07 -18.22 32.02
N ALA A 272 9.81 -18.67 32.12
CA ALA A 272 9.11 -18.79 33.40
C ALA A 272 9.82 -19.78 34.34
N LYS A 273 10.25 -20.95 33.86
CA LYS A 273 11.05 -21.91 34.64
C LYS A 273 12.41 -21.38 35.06
N SER A 274 12.98 -20.43 34.36
CA SER A 274 14.25 -19.77 34.70
C SER A 274 14.10 -18.71 35.77
N GLY A 275 12.88 -18.41 36.23
CA GLY A 275 12.56 -17.43 37.25
C GLY A 275 12.16 -16.05 36.72
N CYS A 276 11.88 -15.91 35.41
CA CYS A 276 11.30 -14.70 34.85
C CYS A 276 9.81 -14.61 35.17
N ASN A 277 9.30 -13.41 35.41
CA ASN A 277 7.88 -13.17 35.71
C ASN A 277 7.10 -12.84 34.43
N ILE A 278 7.08 -13.77 33.48
CA ILE A 278 6.44 -13.56 32.17
C ILE A 278 4.92 -13.44 32.32
N SER A 279 4.41 -12.24 32.13
CA SER A 279 2.97 -11.92 32.17
C SER A 279 2.37 -11.71 30.76
N PHE A 280 3.21 -11.49 29.74
CA PHE A 280 2.79 -11.19 28.38
C PHE A 280 3.52 -12.06 27.36
N VAL A 281 2.79 -12.53 26.39
CA VAL A 281 3.32 -13.09 25.14
C VAL A 281 2.88 -12.19 24.00
N ASP A 282 3.84 -11.55 23.37
CA ASP A 282 3.64 -10.68 22.22
C ASP A 282 4.00 -11.45 20.95
N ILE A 283 2.99 -11.79 20.18
CA ILE A 283 3.14 -12.55 18.93
C ILE A 283 3.48 -11.66 17.73
N GLY A 284 3.75 -10.38 17.99
CA GLY A 284 4.14 -9.40 16.98
C GLY A 284 3.05 -9.11 15.95
N GLY A 285 3.48 -8.70 14.78
CA GLY A 285 2.63 -8.53 13.62
C GLY A 285 2.51 -9.82 12.78
N GLY A 286 2.20 -9.64 11.52
CA GLY A 286 2.11 -10.73 10.54
C GLY A 286 0.68 -11.07 10.11
N LEU A 287 -0.33 -10.67 10.87
CA LEU A 287 -1.72 -10.77 10.42
C LEU A 287 -1.88 -9.99 9.11
N GLY A 288 -2.11 -10.73 8.02
CA GLY A 288 -2.11 -10.19 6.67
C GLY A 288 -3.48 -9.64 6.24
N VAL A 289 -3.48 -9.11 5.02
CA VAL A 289 -4.65 -8.59 4.31
C VAL A 289 -4.80 -9.32 2.99
N ASP A 290 -6.03 -9.62 2.61
CA ASP A 290 -6.34 -10.27 1.34
C ASP A 290 -6.53 -9.21 0.24
N TYR A 291 -5.42 -8.74 -0.33
CA TYR A 291 -5.44 -7.69 -1.36
C TYR A 291 -6.02 -8.17 -2.69
N ASP A 292 -5.89 -9.46 -3.00
CA ASP A 292 -6.37 -10.00 -4.27
C ASP A 292 -7.77 -10.67 -4.16
N GLY A 293 -8.26 -10.85 -2.95
CA GLY A 293 -9.55 -11.47 -2.68
C GLY A 293 -9.61 -12.96 -3.01
N SER A 294 -8.45 -13.63 -3.20
CA SER A 294 -8.40 -15.05 -3.58
C SER A 294 -8.48 -16.00 -2.39
N ARG A 295 -8.29 -15.52 -1.17
CA ARG A 295 -8.18 -16.32 0.05
C ARG A 295 -7.20 -17.48 -0.10
N SER A 296 -6.04 -17.18 -0.64
CA SER A 296 -5.00 -18.16 -0.96
C SER A 296 -3.68 -17.87 -0.25
N THR A 297 -2.64 -18.66 -0.55
CA THR A 297 -1.28 -18.42 -0.06
C THR A 297 -0.44 -17.54 -0.99
N ASN A 298 -1.05 -16.86 -1.95
CA ASN A 298 -0.38 -15.88 -2.80
C ASN A 298 0.23 -14.74 -1.96
N PRO A 299 1.32 -14.10 -2.39
CA PRO A 299 1.96 -13.00 -1.65
C PRO A 299 1.02 -11.84 -1.32
N SER A 300 0.01 -11.58 -2.16
CA SER A 300 -0.99 -10.53 -1.97
C SER A 300 -2.30 -11.04 -1.34
N SER A 301 -2.29 -12.24 -0.71
CA SER A 301 -3.48 -12.84 -0.11
C SER A 301 -3.20 -13.46 1.26
N ILE A 302 -4.23 -13.98 1.91
CA ILE A 302 -4.16 -14.80 3.12
C ILE A 302 -5.18 -15.92 3.05
N ASN A 303 -4.84 -17.10 3.58
CA ASN A 303 -5.73 -18.29 3.58
C ASN A 303 -6.46 -18.51 4.91
N TYR A 304 -6.63 -17.46 5.72
CA TYR A 304 -7.25 -17.54 7.05
C TYR A 304 -7.99 -16.25 7.42
N SER A 305 -8.86 -16.33 8.40
CA SER A 305 -9.58 -15.21 8.99
C SER A 305 -8.90 -14.71 10.28
N VAL A 306 -9.30 -13.54 10.76
CA VAL A 306 -8.88 -13.00 12.08
C VAL A 306 -9.26 -13.95 13.21
N GLN A 307 -10.45 -14.58 13.11
CA GLN A 307 -10.92 -15.54 14.12
C GLN A 307 -10.02 -16.78 14.18
N GLU A 308 -9.67 -17.36 13.02
CA GLU A 308 -8.78 -18.53 12.96
C GLU A 308 -7.37 -18.20 13.47
N TYR A 309 -6.85 -17.00 13.16
CA TYR A 309 -5.58 -16.52 13.68
C TYR A 309 -5.56 -16.47 15.22
N LEU A 310 -6.60 -15.91 15.84
CA LEU A 310 -6.69 -15.82 17.30
C LEU A 310 -7.03 -17.14 17.97
N ASN A 311 -7.84 -17.99 17.34
CA ASN A 311 -8.11 -19.34 17.82
C ASN A 311 -6.80 -20.16 17.94
N ASP A 312 -5.97 -20.14 16.89
CA ASP A 312 -4.69 -20.86 16.90
C ASP A 312 -3.71 -20.28 17.93
N ALA A 313 -3.69 -18.94 18.10
CA ALA A 313 -2.83 -18.29 19.09
C ALA A 313 -3.22 -18.66 20.52
N ILE A 314 -4.50 -18.52 20.85
CA ILE A 314 -5.02 -18.80 22.20
C ILE A 314 -4.90 -20.27 22.54
N PHE A 315 -5.29 -21.17 21.63
CA PHE A 315 -5.20 -22.61 21.85
C PHE A 315 -3.76 -23.06 22.14
N ALA A 316 -2.79 -22.61 21.35
CA ALA A 316 -1.40 -23.01 21.55
C ALA A 316 -0.81 -22.49 22.88
N LEU A 317 -1.13 -21.25 23.28
CA LEU A 317 -0.67 -20.67 24.55
C LEU A 317 -1.32 -21.35 25.76
N MET A 318 -2.63 -21.61 25.69
CA MET A 318 -3.39 -22.33 26.72
C MET A 318 -2.83 -23.73 26.91
N GLU A 319 -2.75 -24.54 25.84
CA GLU A 319 -2.24 -25.93 25.92
C GLU A 319 -0.84 -25.98 26.54
N ALA A 320 0.04 -25.03 26.14
CA ALA A 320 1.39 -24.96 26.66
C ALA A 320 1.42 -24.56 28.15
N ALA A 321 0.62 -23.61 28.58
CA ALA A 321 0.55 -23.15 29.96
C ALA A 321 -0.03 -24.25 30.88
N ASP A 322 -1.15 -24.85 30.51
CA ASP A 322 -1.83 -25.90 31.28
C ASP A 322 -0.93 -27.12 31.50
N LYS A 323 -0.27 -27.57 30.43
CA LYS A 323 0.64 -28.75 30.50
C LYS A 323 1.78 -28.56 31.50
N HIS A 324 2.15 -27.31 31.80
CA HIS A 324 3.25 -26.98 32.71
C HIS A 324 2.79 -26.35 34.03
N ASN A 325 1.48 -26.26 34.28
CA ASN A 325 0.87 -25.62 35.43
C ASN A 325 1.35 -24.13 35.59
N LEU A 326 1.46 -23.43 34.47
CA LEU A 326 1.76 -22.02 34.44
C LEU A 326 0.48 -21.19 34.25
N PRO A 327 0.43 -19.93 34.68
CA PRO A 327 -0.72 -19.08 34.38
C PRO A 327 -0.85 -18.85 32.87
N HIS A 328 -2.08 -18.61 32.37
CA HIS A 328 -2.27 -18.17 31.00
C HIS A 328 -1.68 -16.75 30.86
N PRO A 329 -0.76 -16.53 29.90
CA PRO A 329 -0.18 -15.21 29.70
C PRO A 329 -1.20 -14.26 29.04
N ASN A 330 -1.05 -12.96 29.23
CA ASN A 330 -1.77 -11.99 28.42
C ASN A 330 -1.23 -12.02 26.99
N LEU A 331 -2.14 -11.96 26.02
CA LEU A 331 -1.77 -11.95 24.60
C LEU A 331 -1.66 -10.52 24.08
N ILE A 332 -0.52 -10.22 23.42
CA ILE A 332 -0.31 -8.99 22.66
C ILE A 332 -0.23 -9.34 21.16
N THR A 333 -0.84 -8.51 20.32
CA THR A 333 -0.63 -8.52 18.87
C THR A 333 -0.27 -7.13 18.36
N GLU A 334 0.64 -7.05 17.39
CA GLU A 334 1.06 -5.82 16.70
C GLU A 334 0.52 -5.78 15.27
N SER A 335 -0.78 -5.98 15.10
CA SER A 335 -1.44 -6.22 13.81
C SER A 335 -1.75 -4.94 13.02
N GLY A 336 -0.77 -4.05 12.83
CA GLY A 336 -0.96 -2.73 12.24
C GLY A 336 -1.51 -2.75 10.81
N ARG A 337 -0.96 -3.58 9.91
CA ARG A 337 -1.45 -3.71 8.52
C ARG A 337 -2.93 -4.09 8.48
N SER A 338 -3.34 -5.09 9.24
CA SER A 338 -4.72 -5.55 9.29
C SER A 338 -5.67 -4.50 9.88
N LEU A 339 -5.19 -3.62 10.76
CA LEU A 339 -5.98 -2.51 11.31
C LEU A 339 -6.17 -1.40 10.27
N SER A 340 -5.09 -0.99 9.58
CA SER A 340 -5.12 0.26 8.82
C SER A 340 -5.32 0.11 7.32
N ALA A 341 -5.03 -1.05 6.69
CA ALA A 341 -5.05 -1.15 5.23
C ALA A 341 -6.37 -0.70 4.59
N HIS A 342 -7.51 -1.08 5.16
CA HIS A 342 -8.82 -0.85 4.54
C HIS A 342 -9.35 0.59 4.66
N HIS A 343 -8.75 1.43 5.53
CA HIS A 343 -9.35 2.73 5.87
C HIS A 343 -9.13 3.81 4.83
N SER A 344 -8.23 3.63 3.86
CA SER A 344 -7.97 4.66 2.86
C SER A 344 -8.00 4.16 1.43
N VAL A 345 -8.39 5.08 0.54
CA VAL A 345 -8.52 4.90 -0.90
C VAL A 345 -7.90 6.12 -1.57
N LEU A 346 -6.94 5.91 -2.48
CA LEU A 346 -6.46 6.96 -3.36
C LEU A 346 -7.38 7.06 -4.56
N VAL A 347 -7.80 8.27 -4.91
CA VAL A 347 -8.57 8.55 -6.13
C VAL A 347 -7.81 9.56 -6.98
N PHE A 348 -7.68 9.24 -8.25
CA PHE A 348 -7.09 10.11 -9.28
C PHE A 348 -7.89 10.06 -10.58
N ASP A 349 -7.73 11.09 -11.39
CA ASP A 349 -8.34 11.20 -12.71
C ASP A 349 -7.42 10.73 -13.82
N VAL A 350 -8.02 10.28 -14.91
CA VAL A 350 -7.33 10.02 -16.17
C VAL A 350 -7.23 11.33 -16.95
N LEU A 351 -6.02 11.74 -17.28
CA LEU A 351 -5.73 12.98 -18.00
C LEU A 351 -5.74 12.78 -19.52
N GLU A 352 -5.09 11.73 -19.97
CA GLU A 352 -4.87 11.45 -21.37
C GLU A 352 -4.77 9.94 -21.63
N LYS A 353 -5.03 9.53 -22.85
CA LYS A 353 -4.79 8.17 -23.31
C LYS A 353 -3.88 8.14 -24.52
N THR A 354 -2.95 7.22 -24.56
CA THR A 354 -2.21 6.87 -25.76
C THR A 354 -2.68 5.53 -26.28
N THR A 355 -3.10 5.50 -27.53
CA THR A 355 -3.53 4.28 -28.23
C THR A 355 -2.58 4.01 -29.40
N LEU A 356 -2.35 2.74 -29.69
CA LEU A 356 -1.56 2.35 -30.85
C LEU A 356 -2.31 2.72 -32.14
N PRO A 357 -1.60 3.17 -33.18
CA PRO A 357 -2.23 3.59 -34.44
C PRO A 357 -3.03 2.44 -35.06
N THR A 358 -4.03 2.81 -35.84
CA THR A 358 -4.88 1.88 -36.57
C THR A 358 -4.86 2.23 -38.06
N TRP A 359 -5.01 1.22 -38.88
CA TRP A 359 -5.12 1.46 -40.32
C TRP A 359 -6.36 2.29 -40.65
N ASN A 360 -6.15 3.28 -41.51
CA ASN A 360 -7.26 4.08 -42.05
C ASN A 360 -7.76 3.49 -43.39
N TYR A 361 -8.83 2.74 -43.36
CA TYR A 361 -9.41 2.11 -44.53
C TYR A 361 -9.90 3.09 -45.64
N ASN A 362 -9.91 4.41 -45.37
CA ASN A 362 -10.16 5.41 -46.38
C ASN A 362 -8.91 5.71 -47.23
N TYR A 363 -7.72 5.34 -46.77
CA TYR A 363 -6.50 5.45 -47.56
C TYR A 363 -6.49 4.38 -48.64
N LYS A 364 -6.26 4.80 -49.89
CA LYS A 364 -6.16 3.88 -51.04
C LYS A 364 -4.70 3.61 -51.32
N ILE A 365 -4.27 2.38 -51.16
CA ILE A 365 -2.94 1.94 -51.51
C ILE A 365 -2.81 1.96 -53.03
N THR A 366 -1.66 2.42 -53.51
CA THR A 366 -1.30 2.54 -54.92
C THR A 366 0.06 1.91 -55.19
N ASP A 367 0.40 1.67 -56.44
CA ASP A 367 1.74 1.19 -56.84
C ASP A 367 2.87 2.17 -56.52
N ALA A 368 2.56 3.40 -56.11
CA ALA A 368 3.53 4.40 -55.69
C ALA A 368 3.92 4.30 -54.19
N ASP A 369 3.13 3.57 -53.39
CA ASP A 369 3.43 3.32 -52.00
C ASP A 369 4.54 2.25 -51.87
N HIS A 370 5.35 2.32 -50.81
CA HIS A 370 6.45 1.39 -50.57
C HIS A 370 5.97 -0.07 -50.57
N GLU A 371 6.81 -0.99 -51.06
CA GLU A 371 6.47 -2.42 -51.14
C GLU A 371 6.00 -3.01 -49.80
N HIS A 372 6.62 -2.65 -48.69
CA HIS A 372 6.22 -3.07 -47.32
C HIS A 372 4.80 -2.62 -46.95
N VAL A 373 4.34 -1.45 -47.42
CA VAL A 373 2.94 -1.00 -47.26
C VAL A 373 1.98 -1.94 -47.97
N GLN A 374 2.30 -2.25 -49.23
CA GLN A 374 1.47 -3.15 -50.05
C GLN A 374 1.41 -4.56 -49.48
N GLU A 375 2.55 -5.08 -49.03
CA GLU A 375 2.70 -6.42 -48.45
C GLU A 375 1.94 -6.56 -47.12
N LEU A 376 2.13 -5.63 -46.15
CA LEU A 376 1.38 -5.64 -44.91
C LEU A 376 -0.14 -5.49 -45.08
N PHE A 377 -0.55 -4.72 -46.05
CA PHE A 377 -1.97 -4.61 -46.37
C PHE A 377 -2.53 -5.92 -46.93
N SER A 378 -1.80 -6.60 -47.83
CA SER A 378 -2.16 -7.93 -48.33
C SER A 378 -2.26 -8.95 -47.19
N ILE A 379 -1.30 -8.92 -46.24
CA ILE A 379 -1.36 -9.76 -45.05
C ILE A 379 -2.62 -9.46 -44.25
N LEU A 380 -2.91 -8.18 -43.95
CA LEU A 380 -4.10 -7.78 -43.18
C LEU A 380 -5.40 -8.26 -43.80
N GLU A 381 -5.55 -8.20 -45.14
CA GLU A 381 -6.74 -8.66 -45.84
C GLU A 381 -6.87 -10.19 -45.92
N SER A 382 -5.76 -10.93 -45.82
CA SER A 382 -5.74 -12.39 -45.98
C SER A 382 -5.66 -13.17 -44.67
N ILE A 383 -5.64 -12.52 -43.52
CA ILE A 383 -5.54 -13.19 -42.21
C ILE A 383 -6.74 -14.10 -41.96
N THR A 384 -6.46 -15.31 -41.54
CA THR A 384 -7.44 -16.32 -41.15
C THR A 384 -6.97 -17.08 -39.92
N PRO A 385 -7.83 -17.82 -39.21
CA PRO A 385 -7.36 -18.66 -38.08
C PRO A 385 -6.29 -19.69 -38.44
N SER A 386 -6.18 -20.06 -39.70
CA SER A 386 -5.20 -21.07 -40.16
C SER A 386 -3.78 -20.50 -40.44
N ASN A 387 -3.68 -19.23 -40.83
CA ASN A 387 -2.41 -18.59 -41.18
C ASN A 387 -2.01 -17.45 -40.24
N MET A 388 -2.77 -17.18 -39.16
CA MET A 388 -2.53 -16.01 -38.31
C MET A 388 -1.14 -15.97 -37.66
N LEU A 389 -0.54 -17.13 -37.35
CA LEU A 389 0.80 -17.19 -36.77
C LEU A 389 1.88 -16.84 -37.80
N GLU A 390 1.75 -17.36 -39.03
CA GLU A 390 2.62 -17.00 -40.16
C GLU A 390 2.47 -15.49 -40.47
N SER A 391 1.23 -15.00 -40.61
CA SER A 391 0.95 -13.57 -40.81
C SER A 391 1.54 -12.67 -39.74
N TRP A 392 1.57 -13.13 -38.48
CA TRP A 392 2.20 -12.42 -37.39
C TRP A 392 3.72 -12.35 -37.53
N HIS A 393 4.38 -13.47 -37.88
CA HIS A 393 5.82 -13.51 -38.11
C HIS A 393 6.23 -12.64 -39.30
N ASP A 394 5.51 -12.72 -40.40
CA ASP A 394 5.77 -11.89 -41.58
C ASP A 394 5.64 -10.40 -41.25
N ALA A 395 4.58 -10.01 -40.49
CA ALA A 395 4.40 -8.63 -40.08
C ALA A 395 5.53 -8.15 -39.16
N GLN A 396 6.03 -8.99 -38.26
CA GLN A 396 7.17 -8.65 -37.41
C GLN A 396 8.44 -8.45 -38.23
N GLN A 397 8.71 -9.34 -39.19
CA GLN A 397 9.86 -9.23 -40.09
C GLN A 397 9.82 -7.93 -40.90
N ILE A 398 8.69 -7.63 -41.54
CA ILE A 398 8.51 -6.39 -42.32
C ILE A 398 8.74 -5.16 -41.45
N ARG A 399 8.25 -5.18 -40.21
CA ARG A 399 8.49 -4.07 -39.26
C ARG A 399 9.96 -3.90 -38.93
N GLU A 400 10.70 -4.98 -38.68
CA GLU A 400 12.14 -4.92 -38.39
C GLU A 400 12.92 -4.38 -39.58
N GLU A 401 12.67 -4.88 -40.78
CA GLU A 401 13.27 -4.39 -42.03
C GLU A 401 12.93 -2.90 -42.28
N THR A 402 11.70 -2.48 -41.98
CA THR A 402 11.29 -1.09 -42.10
C THR A 402 12.08 -0.16 -41.16
N ILE A 403 12.32 -0.60 -39.91
CA ILE A 403 13.13 0.16 -38.94
C ILE A 403 14.56 0.31 -39.44
N GLU A 404 15.11 -0.75 -40.01
CA GLU A 404 16.46 -0.74 -40.58
C GLU A 404 16.55 0.19 -41.80
N LEU A 405 15.62 0.09 -42.76
CA LEU A 405 15.56 0.95 -43.93
C LEU A 405 15.40 2.42 -43.53
N PHE A 406 14.55 2.72 -42.53
CA PHE A 406 14.37 4.08 -42.05
C PHE A 406 15.64 4.64 -41.39
N SER A 407 16.35 3.82 -40.64
CA SER A 407 17.62 4.22 -40.00
C SER A 407 18.71 4.55 -41.02
N HIS A 408 18.64 3.95 -42.21
CA HIS A 408 19.56 4.23 -43.34
C HIS A 408 19.03 5.34 -44.28
N GLY A 409 17.89 5.93 -44.00
CA GLY A 409 17.29 6.97 -44.85
C GLY A 409 16.77 6.47 -46.20
N LEU A 410 16.44 5.17 -46.28
CA LEU A 410 15.96 4.52 -47.51
C LEU A 410 14.44 4.44 -47.61
N ILE A 411 13.70 4.84 -46.57
CA ILE A 411 12.25 4.90 -46.55
C ILE A 411 11.79 6.23 -45.96
N GLU A 412 10.70 6.80 -46.49
CA GLU A 412 10.15 8.06 -46.04
C GLU A 412 9.33 7.91 -44.75
N LEU A 413 9.21 9.00 -43.96
CA LEU A 413 8.41 9.03 -42.75
C LEU A 413 6.93 8.69 -43.01
N LYS A 414 6.39 9.08 -44.16
CA LYS A 414 5.01 8.76 -44.57
C LYS A 414 4.81 7.25 -44.67
N ASP A 415 5.71 6.55 -45.36
CA ASP A 415 5.58 5.10 -45.57
C ASP A 415 5.79 4.35 -44.25
N ARG A 416 6.75 4.79 -43.44
CA ARG A 416 6.94 4.25 -42.08
C ARG A 416 5.66 4.37 -41.26
N ALA A 417 4.97 5.52 -41.28
CA ALA A 417 3.72 5.72 -40.54
C ALA A 417 2.57 4.81 -41.04
N LEU A 418 2.50 4.57 -42.34
CA LEU A 418 1.54 3.63 -42.94
C LEU A 418 1.83 2.20 -42.49
N ILE A 419 3.10 1.78 -42.54
CA ILE A 419 3.56 0.46 -42.10
C ILE A 419 3.28 0.25 -40.59
N GLU A 420 3.58 1.22 -39.74
CA GLU A 420 3.26 1.14 -38.31
C GLU A 420 1.74 0.96 -38.07
N SER A 421 0.90 1.69 -38.81
CA SER A 421 -0.57 1.58 -38.68
C SER A 421 -1.09 0.20 -39.16
N LEU A 422 -0.52 -0.33 -40.24
CA LEU A 422 -0.84 -1.67 -40.74
C LEU A 422 -0.37 -2.75 -39.79
N PHE A 423 0.88 -2.67 -39.32
CA PHE A 423 1.44 -3.62 -38.35
C PHE A 423 0.57 -3.79 -37.10
N TRP A 424 0.15 -2.66 -36.48
CA TRP A 424 -0.69 -2.72 -35.32
C TRP A 424 -2.12 -3.19 -35.62
N SER A 425 -2.59 -3.02 -36.86
CA SER A 425 -3.86 -3.57 -37.28
C SER A 425 -3.80 -5.09 -37.50
N VAL A 426 -2.69 -5.59 -38.08
CA VAL A 426 -2.40 -7.03 -38.16
C VAL A 426 -2.35 -7.63 -36.75
N ALA A 427 -1.60 -6.99 -35.82
CA ALA A 427 -1.50 -7.45 -34.44
C ALA A 427 -2.87 -7.56 -33.74
N ARG A 428 -3.78 -6.59 -33.97
CA ARG A 428 -5.16 -6.63 -33.42
C ARG A 428 -5.96 -7.78 -34.00
N GLU A 429 -5.92 -7.99 -35.34
CA GLU A 429 -6.64 -9.07 -35.99
C GLU A 429 -6.14 -10.44 -35.50
N VAL A 430 -4.83 -10.64 -35.43
CA VAL A 430 -4.22 -11.85 -34.86
C VAL A 430 -4.66 -12.08 -33.42
N ASN A 431 -4.69 -11.02 -32.60
CA ASN A 431 -5.13 -11.12 -31.21
C ASN A 431 -6.61 -11.52 -31.11
N GLU A 432 -7.49 -10.94 -31.93
CA GLU A 432 -8.92 -11.31 -31.94
C GLU A 432 -9.12 -12.77 -32.37
N LEU A 433 -8.45 -13.22 -33.43
CA LEU A 433 -8.52 -14.60 -33.89
C LEU A 433 -7.95 -15.59 -32.83
N SER A 434 -6.91 -15.20 -32.12
CA SER A 434 -6.27 -16.05 -31.10
C SER A 434 -7.19 -16.37 -29.92
N LYS A 435 -8.18 -15.50 -29.61
CA LYS A 435 -9.18 -15.74 -28.56
C LYS A 435 -10.05 -16.97 -28.82
N GLY A 436 -10.18 -17.37 -30.06
CA GLY A 436 -10.93 -18.59 -30.48
C GLY A 436 -10.15 -19.90 -30.31
N LEU A 437 -8.85 -19.85 -29.98
CA LEU A 437 -8.03 -21.04 -29.87
C LEU A 437 -8.16 -21.69 -28.49
N LYS A 438 -8.23 -23.03 -28.44
CA LYS A 438 -8.20 -23.80 -27.18
C LYS A 438 -6.84 -23.67 -26.46
N HIS A 439 -5.75 -23.54 -27.23
CA HIS A 439 -4.40 -23.33 -26.74
C HIS A 439 -3.75 -22.26 -27.59
N SER A 440 -3.52 -21.08 -27.02
CA SER A 440 -2.79 -20.01 -27.70
C SER A 440 -1.28 -20.28 -27.63
N PRO A 441 -0.53 -20.15 -28.75
CA PRO A 441 0.91 -20.16 -28.76
C PRO A 441 1.49 -19.12 -27.79
N ASP A 442 2.64 -19.44 -27.18
CA ASP A 442 3.25 -18.54 -26.15
C ASP A 442 3.59 -17.16 -26.72
N GLU A 443 3.97 -17.09 -28.01
CA GLU A 443 4.25 -15.85 -28.73
C GLU A 443 3.05 -14.90 -28.79
N LEU A 444 1.82 -15.44 -28.89
CA LEU A 444 0.60 -14.65 -28.93
C LEU A 444 0.09 -14.22 -27.56
N LYS A 445 0.56 -14.84 -26.48
CA LYS A 445 0.13 -14.51 -25.09
C LYS A 445 0.52 -13.10 -24.67
N GLN A 446 1.54 -12.51 -25.29
CA GLN A 446 1.97 -11.15 -24.99
C GLN A 446 1.21 -10.08 -25.78
N LEU A 447 0.48 -10.46 -26.85
CA LEU A 447 -0.26 -9.51 -27.69
C LEU A 447 -1.26 -8.65 -26.90
N PRO A 448 -2.07 -9.20 -25.97
CA PRO A 448 -2.99 -8.37 -25.19
C PRO A 448 -2.30 -7.26 -24.41
N LYS A 449 -1.11 -7.52 -23.83
CA LYS A 449 -0.29 -6.49 -23.16
C LYS A 449 0.27 -5.48 -24.17
N MET A 450 0.83 -5.95 -25.28
CA MET A 450 1.38 -5.09 -26.32
C MET A 450 0.34 -4.14 -26.94
N LEU A 451 -0.91 -4.59 -27.01
CA LEU A 451 -2.04 -3.86 -27.58
C LEU A 451 -2.81 -3.03 -26.55
N SER A 452 -2.40 -3.02 -25.30
CA SER A 452 -3.05 -2.24 -24.26
C SER A 452 -2.83 -0.75 -24.50
N ASP A 453 -3.89 0.03 -24.26
CA ASP A 453 -3.80 1.48 -24.21
C ASP A 453 -3.03 1.92 -22.95
N LYS A 454 -2.40 3.09 -23.00
CA LYS A 454 -1.80 3.72 -21.84
C LYS A 454 -2.70 4.85 -21.36
N TYR A 455 -3.14 4.79 -20.11
CA TYR A 455 -3.86 5.89 -19.47
C TYR A 455 -2.90 6.63 -18.56
N PHE A 456 -2.63 7.91 -18.90
CA PHE A 456 -1.87 8.82 -18.05
C PHE A 456 -2.79 9.38 -16.99
N CYS A 457 -2.43 9.14 -15.74
CA CYS A 457 -3.26 9.44 -14.59
C CYS A 457 -2.56 10.44 -13.67
N ASN A 458 -3.31 11.37 -13.12
CA ASN A 458 -2.81 12.44 -12.25
C ASN A 458 -2.47 11.89 -10.87
N PHE A 459 -1.30 11.30 -10.72
CA PHE A 459 -0.71 10.84 -9.45
C PHE A 459 0.78 10.54 -9.65
N SER A 460 1.52 10.38 -8.56
CA SER A 460 2.88 9.81 -8.55
C SER A 460 2.85 8.43 -7.90
N LEU A 461 3.35 7.42 -8.61
CA LEU A 461 3.48 6.06 -8.08
C LEU A 461 4.43 6.02 -6.87
N PHE A 462 5.54 6.75 -6.98
CA PHE A 462 6.59 6.80 -5.95
C PHE A 462 6.09 7.42 -4.66
N GLN A 463 5.27 8.46 -4.75
CA GLN A 463 4.70 9.13 -3.59
C GLN A 463 3.53 8.34 -2.97
N SER A 464 2.63 7.81 -3.81
CA SER A 464 1.35 7.29 -3.32
C SER A 464 1.31 5.76 -3.16
N LEU A 465 2.13 5.01 -3.90
CA LEU A 465 2.12 3.55 -3.95
C LEU A 465 3.55 2.96 -3.97
N PRO A 466 4.43 3.36 -3.04
CA PRO A 466 5.84 2.95 -3.07
C PRO A 466 6.04 1.43 -3.03
N ASP A 467 5.20 0.68 -2.32
CA ASP A 467 5.31 -0.79 -2.29
C ASP A 467 4.98 -1.45 -3.64
N SER A 468 4.16 -0.80 -4.48
CA SER A 468 3.91 -1.29 -5.84
C SER A 468 5.18 -1.26 -6.68
N TRP A 469 5.93 -0.16 -6.59
CA TRP A 469 7.21 0.02 -7.28
C TRP A 469 8.34 -0.81 -6.65
N ALA A 470 8.52 -0.70 -5.32
CA ALA A 470 9.70 -1.24 -4.65
C ALA A 470 9.67 -2.76 -4.49
N ILE A 471 8.50 -3.37 -4.35
CA ILE A 471 8.35 -4.80 -4.03
C ILE A 471 7.24 -5.49 -4.81
N ASP A 472 6.75 -4.92 -5.89
CA ASP A 472 5.64 -5.46 -6.70
C ASP A 472 4.38 -5.80 -5.87
N GLN A 473 4.10 -5.02 -4.81
CA GLN A 473 2.86 -5.19 -4.06
C GLN A 473 1.68 -4.84 -4.95
N ILE A 474 0.71 -5.73 -5.05
CA ILE A 474 -0.50 -5.50 -5.83
C ILE A 474 -1.58 -4.94 -4.91
N PHE A 475 -2.26 -3.91 -5.40
CA PHE A 475 -3.41 -3.29 -4.77
C PHE A 475 -4.64 -3.44 -5.65
N PRO A 476 -5.86 -3.52 -5.08
CA PRO A 476 -7.08 -3.46 -5.86
C PRO A 476 -7.21 -2.11 -6.57
N ILE A 477 -7.40 -2.14 -7.89
CA ILE A 477 -7.56 -0.95 -8.72
C ILE A 477 -8.88 -1.08 -9.48
N VAL A 478 -9.76 -0.10 -9.33
CA VAL A 478 -11.10 -0.14 -9.91
C VAL A 478 -11.54 1.28 -10.30
N PRO A 479 -12.24 1.48 -11.43
CA PRO A 479 -12.92 2.75 -11.66
C PRO A 479 -13.99 2.96 -10.58
N ILE A 480 -14.03 4.14 -9.95
CA ILE A 480 -14.99 4.41 -8.86
C ILE A 480 -16.41 4.61 -9.35
N HIS A 481 -16.64 4.70 -10.65
CA HIS A 481 -17.93 4.88 -11.31
C HIS A 481 -17.98 4.18 -12.67
N ARG A 482 -19.13 4.19 -13.33
CA ARG A 482 -19.35 3.57 -14.64
C ARG A 482 -19.19 2.04 -14.66
N LEU A 483 -19.36 1.40 -13.52
CA LEU A 483 -19.29 -0.06 -13.38
C LEU A 483 -20.56 -0.77 -13.93
N ASN A 484 -21.55 -0.02 -14.38
CA ASN A 484 -22.70 -0.51 -15.16
C ASN A 484 -22.44 -0.50 -16.67
N GLU A 485 -21.24 -0.10 -17.11
CA GLU A 485 -20.78 -0.14 -18.50
C GLU A 485 -19.80 -1.30 -18.69
N GLN A 486 -19.88 -1.97 -19.86
CA GLN A 486 -18.87 -2.96 -20.20
C GLN A 486 -17.51 -2.29 -20.43
N PRO A 487 -16.42 -2.69 -19.77
CA PRO A 487 -15.09 -2.19 -20.05
C PRO A 487 -14.66 -2.60 -21.45
N LYS A 488 -14.19 -1.64 -22.25
CA LYS A 488 -13.89 -1.87 -23.68
C LYS A 488 -12.40 -1.79 -24.00
N ARG A 489 -11.60 -1.33 -23.05
CA ARG A 489 -10.17 -1.10 -23.25
C ARG A 489 -9.35 -1.92 -22.27
N ASN A 490 -8.32 -2.58 -22.77
CA ASN A 490 -7.25 -3.11 -21.93
C ASN A 490 -6.24 -1.99 -21.73
N VAL A 491 -5.86 -1.72 -20.49
CA VAL A 491 -5.12 -0.52 -20.13
C VAL A 491 -3.96 -0.84 -19.19
N THR A 492 -2.80 -0.17 -19.38
CA THR A 492 -1.80 0.05 -18.34
C THR A 492 -1.96 1.47 -17.80
N ILE A 493 -1.65 1.67 -16.52
CA ILE A 493 -1.75 2.97 -15.85
C ILE A 493 -0.35 3.55 -15.75
N GLU A 494 -0.17 4.72 -16.35
CA GLU A 494 1.09 5.48 -16.28
C GLU A 494 0.86 6.68 -15.34
N ASP A 495 1.81 6.97 -14.46
CA ASP A 495 1.78 8.18 -13.63
C ASP A 495 2.27 9.41 -14.41
N ILE A 496 2.32 10.59 -13.76
CA ILE A 496 2.80 11.83 -14.38
C ILE A 496 4.28 12.09 -14.16
N THR A 497 5.01 11.19 -13.52
CA THR A 497 6.46 11.34 -13.39
C THR A 497 7.16 11.06 -14.72
N CYS A 498 8.38 11.58 -14.88
CA CYS A 498 9.15 11.31 -16.09
C CYS A 498 9.89 9.97 -16.07
N ASP A 499 9.78 9.18 -14.99
CA ASP A 499 10.44 7.90 -14.84
C ASP A 499 9.65 6.77 -15.53
N SER A 500 10.35 5.89 -16.23
CA SER A 500 9.74 4.73 -16.90
C SER A 500 9.16 3.70 -15.95
N ASP A 501 9.54 3.73 -14.65
CA ASP A 501 9.01 2.88 -13.61
C ASP A 501 7.71 3.44 -12.99
N GLY A 502 7.34 4.69 -13.31
CA GLY A 502 6.11 5.36 -12.90
C GLY A 502 4.86 4.77 -13.57
N LYS A 503 4.65 3.47 -13.44
CA LYS A 503 3.54 2.76 -14.07
C LYS A 503 3.02 1.62 -13.22
N ILE A 504 1.75 1.30 -13.40
CA ILE A 504 1.16 0.07 -12.90
C ILE A 504 0.83 -0.81 -14.10
N ASP A 505 1.51 -1.94 -14.21
CA ASP A 505 1.31 -2.94 -15.26
C ASP A 505 1.14 -4.37 -14.70
N ASN A 506 0.85 -4.47 -13.40
CA ASN A 506 0.51 -5.72 -12.72
C ASN A 506 -0.81 -5.55 -11.97
N PHE A 507 -1.82 -6.31 -12.36
CA PHE A 507 -3.18 -6.20 -11.86
C PHE A 507 -3.72 -7.56 -11.46
N ILE A 508 -4.76 -7.55 -10.62
CA ILE A 508 -5.59 -8.73 -10.36
C ILE A 508 -6.99 -8.43 -10.87
N TRP A 509 -7.45 -9.28 -11.78
CA TRP A 509 -8.85 -9.31 -12.17
C TRP A 509 -9.27 -10.74 -12.53
N GLN A 510 -10.54 -11.06 -12.36
CA GLN A 510 -11.06 -12.44 -12.45
C GLN A 510 -10.24 -13.46 -11.64
N GLY A 511 -9.69 -13.04 -10.48
CA GLY A 511 -8.90 -13.90 -9.61
C GLY A 511 -7.51 -14.31 -10.12
N ASN A 512 -7.02 -13.71 -11.20
CA ASN A 512 -5.73 -14.00 -11.82
C ASN A 512 -4.86 -12.75 -11.97
N PHE A 513 -3.55 -12.97 -12.07
CA PHE A 513 -2.57 -11.92 -12.38
C PHE A 513 -2.58 -11.59 -13.87
N HIS A 514 -2.61 -10.32 -14.18
CA HIS A 514 -2.58 -9.79 -15.55
C HIS A 514 -1.67 -8.56 -15.64
N ASN A 515 -1.15 -8.31 -16.86
CA ASN A 515 -0.32 -7.14 -17.14
C ASN A 515 -1.12 -5.96 -17.74
N PHE A 516 -2.41 -5.96 -17.63
CA PHE A 516 -3.33 -4.90 -18.01
C PHE A 516 -4.63 -5.05 -17.23
N ILE A 517 -5.42 -4.00 -17.18
CA ILE A 517 -6.74 -3.99 -16.56
C ILE A 517 -7.79 -3.57 -17.58
N PRO A 518 -8.97 -4.24 -17.68
CA PRO A 518 -10.07 -3.76 -18.50
C PRO A 518 -10.72 -2.53 -17.84
N LEU A 519 -10.81 -1.42 -18.58
CA LEU A 519 -11.40 -0.16 -18.10
C LEU A 519 -12.46 0.38 -19.09
N PRO A 520 -13.41 1.22 -18.62
CA PRO A 520 -14.25 2.04 -19.48
C PRO A 520 -13.42 2.96 -20.37
N GLU A 521 -13.94 3.28 -21.55
CA GLU A 521 -13.28 4.19 -22.46
C GLU A 521 -13.27 5.62 -21.89
N PHE A 522 -12.08 6.23 -21.83
CA PHE A 522 -11.87 7.62 -21.45
C PHE A 522 -12.05 8.57 -22.63
N SER A 523 -12.69 9.73 -22.41
CA SER A 523 -12.67 10.89 -23.27
C SER A 523 -12.88 12.16 -22.42
N GLU A 524 -12.52 13.33 -22.92
CA GLU A 524 -12.73 14.62 -22.24
C GLU A 524 -14.21 14.85 -21.86
N GLU A 525 -15.16 14.38 -22.68
CA GLU A 525 -16.61 14.47 -22.41
C GLU A 525 -17.07 13.46 -21.34
N LYS A 526 -16.27 12.41 -21.09
CA LYS A 526 -16.57 11.32 -20.15
C LYS A 526 -15.34 11.06 -19.27
N PRO A 527 -15.11 11.91 -18.27
CA PRO A 527 -13.98 11.76 -17.36
C PRO A 527 -14.05 10.40 -16.65
N LEU A 528 -12.89 9.89 -16.28
CA LEU A 528 -12.75 8.61 -15.59
C LEU A 528 -11.91 8.81 -14.35
N TYR A 529 -12.49 8.46 -13.19
CA TYR A 529 -11.80 8.45 -11.90
C TYR A 529 -11.51 7.01 -11.52
N ILE A 530 -10.28 6.77 -11.10
CA ILE A 530 -9.79 5.44 -10.70
C ILE A 530 -9.47 5.48 -9.21
N GLY A 531 -9.90 4.44 -8.48
CA GLY A 531 -9.58 4.23 -7.09
C GLY A 531 -8.55 3.12 -6.91
N VAL A 532 -7.58 3.35 -6.03
CA VAL A 532 -6.67 2.33 -5.51
C VAL A 532 -7.01 2.08 -4.05
N PHE A 533 -7.31 0.84 -3.71
CA PHE A 533 -7.89 0.46 -2.43
C PHE A 533 -6.89 -0.27 -1.53
N LEU A 534 -7.21 -0.35 -0.23
CA LEU A 534 -6.44 -1.05 0.79
C LEU A 534 -5.03 -0.47 1.02
N ILE A 535 -4.86 0.81 0.82
CA ILE A 535 -3.57 1.51 0.86
C ILE A 535 -3.26 2.18 2.21
N GLY A 536 -4.11 2.04 3.21
CA GLY A 536 -3.96 2.69 4.52
C GLY A 536 -2.77 2.21 5.36
N ALA A 537 -2.05 1.17 4.90
CA ALA A 537 -0.88 0.65 5.55
C ALA A 537 0.38 0.91 4.71
N TYR A 538 1.34 1.61 5.28
CA TYR A 538 2.68 1.93 4.76
C TYR A 538 2.74 2.95 3.62
N GLN A 539 1.78 2.99 2.70
CA GLN A 539 1.91 3.74 1.45
C GLN A 539 2.13 5.25 1.66
N GLU A 540 1.33 5.90 2.49
CA GLU A 540 1.49 7.32 2.81
C GLU A 540 2.83 7.68 3.45
N ILE A 541 3.44 6.73 4.18
CA ILE A 541 4.59 6.99 5.04
C ILE A 541 5.92 6.67 4.35
N LEU A 542 5.89 5.77 3.37
CA LEU A 542 7.06 5.35 2.61
C LEU A 542 7.20 6.08 1.25
N GLY A 543 6.32 7.04 0.97
CA GLY A 543 6.36 7.81 -0.27
C GLY A 543 7.67 8.57 -0.48
N ASP A 544 8.04 8.80 -1.74
CA ASP A 544 9.25 9.50 -2.15
C ASP A 544 8.93 10.63 -3.15
N LEU A 545 9.65 11.75 -3.02
CA LEU A 545 9.43 13.00 -3.77
C LEU A 545 10.01 12.97 -5.20
N HIS A 546 9.87 11.86 -5.92
CA HIS A 546 10.35 11.79 -7.30
C HIS A 546 9.71 12.90 -8.17
N ASN A 547 10.50 13.65 -8.93
CA ASN A 547 10.11 14.88 -9.63
C ASN A 547 9.45 15.95 -8.73
N LEU A 548 9.64 15.90 -7.43
CA LEU A 548 9.07 16.82 -6.43
C LEU A 548 7.52 16.82 -6.41
N PHE A 549 6.88 15.69 -6.75
CA PHE A 549 5.48 15.48 -6.40
C PHE A 549 5.38 15.15 -4.92
N GLY A 550 4.71 16.00 -4.16
CA GLY A 550 4.55 15.88 -2.71
C GLY A 550 3.33 15.05 -2.29
N ASP A 551 2.99 15.15 -1.00
CA ASP A 551 1.80 14.51 -0.47
C ASP A 551 0.53 14.99 -1.18
N THR A 552 -0.41 14.05 -1.37
CA THR A 552 -1.68 14.34 -2.02
C THR A 552 -2.65 15.06 -1.08
N ASN A 553 -3.63 15.75 -1.63
CA ASN A 553 -4.79 16.19 -0.86
C ASN A 553 -5.39 14.99 -0.13
N ALA A 554 -5.92 15.20 1.07
CA ALA A 554 -6.60 14.17 1.83
C ALA A 554 -7.92 14.65 2.41
N ALA A 555 -8.91 13.75 2.49
CA ALA A 555 -10.21 14.06 3.10
C ALA A 555 -10.59 12.97 4.09
N HIS A 556 -11.06 13.37 5.28
CA HIS A 556 -11.58 12.47 6.30
C HIS A 556 -13.11 12.44 6.21
N ILE A 557 -13.64 11.25 5.93
CA ILE A 557 -15.07 11.01 5.73
C ILE A 557 -15.58 10.14 6.86
N ILE A 558 -16.56 10.64 7.59
CA ILE A 558 -17.22 9.92 8.66
C ILE A 558 -18.66 9.58 8.31
N LEU A 559 -19.13 8.44 8.80
CA LEU A 559 -20.51 8.01 8.66
C LEU A 559 -21.40 8.78 9.64
N THR A 560 -22.52 9.32 9.15
CA THR A 560 -23.53 10.00 9.97
C THR A 560 -24.87 9.24 9.98
N GLU A 561 -25.86 9.75 10.70
CA GLU A 561 -27.20 9.14 10.68
C GLU A 561 -27.85 9.24 9.29
N ASP A 562 -27.64 10.36 8.61
CA ASP A 562 -28.30 10.71 7.34
C ASP A 562 -27.41 10.51 6.11
N GLY A 563 -26.19 9.95 6.25
CA GLY A 563 -25.26 9.75 5.14
C GLY A 563 -23.81 9.82 5.58
N TYR A 564 -23.07 10.82 5.10
CA TYR A 564 -21.67 11.06 5.47
C TYR A 564 -21.41 12.54 5.71
N GLU A 565 -20.27 12.83 6.33
CA GLU A 565 -19.72 14.17 6.50
C GLU A 565 -18.25 14.17 6.13
N ILE A 566 -17.81 15.17 5.35
CA ILE A 566 -16.38 15.46 5.15
C ILE A 566 -15.92 16.27 6.37
N GLN A 567 -15.40 15.58 7.37
CA GLN A 567 -15.01 16.16 8.65
C GLN A 567 -13.81 17.10 8.52
N GLN A 568 -12.86 16.74 7.66
CA GLN A 568 -11.63 17.50 7.45
C GLN A 568 -11.13 17.32 6.03
N ILE A 569 -10.65 18.40 5.44
CA ILE A 569 -9.85 18.38 4.23
C ILE A 569 -8.45 18.85 4.63
N ILE A 570 -7.42 18.13 4.18
CA ILE A 570 -6.02 18.43 4.40
C ILE A 570 -5.43 18.70 3.01
N ASP A 571 -4.95 19.90 2.79
CA ASP A 571 -4.27 20.24 1.55
C ASP A 571 -2.98 19.43 1.42
N GLY A 572 -2.70 18.97 0.22
CA GLY A 572 -1.43 18.35 -0.11
C GLY A 572 -0.29 19.37 -0.12
N GLU A 573 0.93 18.87 -0.28
CA GLU A 573 2.10 19.75 -0.28
C GLU A 573 2.11 20.73 -1.47
N THR A 574 2.45 21.97 -1.18
CA THR A 574 2.68 23.00 -2.20
C THR A 574 4.07 22.86 -2.83
N ILE A 575 4.27 23.50 -3.99
CA ILE A 575 5.61 23.58 -4.61
C ILE A 575 6.63 24.19 -3.65
N ALA A 576 6.23 25.16 -2.81
CA ALA A 576 7.13 25.76 -1.82
C ALA A 576 7.55 24.76 -0.73
N ASP A 577 6.63 23.88 -0.28
CA ASP A 577 6.90 22.90 0.77
C ASP A 577 7.92 21.86 0.29
N VAL A 578 7.70 21.27 -0.88
CA VAL A 578 8.63 20.26 -1.44
C VAL A 578 9.99 20.86 -1.80
N LEU A 579 10.03 22.11 -2.26
CA LEU A 579 11.28 22.82 -2.52
C LEU A 579 12.05 23.10 -1.22
N ASP A 580 11.38 23.50 -0.14
CA ASP A 580 12.02 23.74 1.16
C ASP A 580 12.54 22.44 1.78
N TYR A 581 11.83 21.32 1.61
CA TYR A 581 12.27 20.00 2.04
C TYR A 581 13.62 19.58 1.41
N VAL A 582 13.85 19.94 0.13
CA VAL A 582 15.13 19.69 -0.57
C VAL A 582 16.06 20.91 -0.57
N GLU A 583 15.93 21.77 0.42
CA GLU A 583 16.83 22.87 0.75
C GLU A 583 16.81 24.09 -0.22
N TYR A 584 15.81 24.20 -1.10
CA TYR A 584 15.57 25.43 -1.85
C TYR A 584 14.71 26.40 -1.03
N ASN A 585 15.26 27.58 -0.73
CA ASN A 585 14.49 28.60 -0.02
C ASN A 585 13.56 29.36 -0.98
N PRO A 586 12.21 29.25 -0.87
CA PRO A 586 11.27 29.89 -1.80
C PRO A 586 11.43 31.40 -1.89
N LYS A 587 11.72 32.09 -0.79
CA LYS A 587 11.94 33.54 -0.78
C LYS A 587 13.20 33.96 -1.56
N LYS A 588 14.25 33.12 -1.49
CA LYS A 588 15.47 33.34 -2.26
C LYS A 588 15.23 33.14 -3.75
N LEU A 589 14.50 32.08 -4.11
CA LEU A 589 14.13 31.82 -5.51
C LEU A 589 13.36 32.99 -6.13
N VAL A 590 12.38 33.55 -5.42
CA VAL A 590 11.65 34.74 -5.86
C VAL A 590 12.60 35.91 -6.09
N LYS A 591 13.51 36.19 -5.15
CA LYS A 591 14.48 37.29 -5.27
C LYS A 591 15.42 37.10 -6.46
N ASP A 592 15.88 35.89 -6.69
CA ASP A 592 16.77 35.60 -7.83
C ASP A 592 16.01 35.79 -9.16
N MET A 593 14.74 35.40 -9.24
CA MET A 593 13.89 35.64 -10.41
C MET A 593 13.56 37.13 -10.63
N GLU A 594 13.36 37.91 -9.56
CA GLU A 594 13.22 39.38 -9.67
C GLU A 594 14.44 40.01 -10.33
N GLN A 595 15.64 39.56 -9.98
CA GLN A 595 16.88 40.03 -10.60
C GLN A 595 16.95 39.66 -12.09
N TRP A 596 16.60 38.41 -12.46
CA TRP A 596 16.54 37.97 -13.84
C TRP A 596 15.54 38.78 -14.67
N VAL A 597 14.33 39.00 -14.17
CA VAL A 597 13.31 39.81 -14.83
C VAL A 597 13.81 41.25 -15.04
N SER A 598 14.42 41.85 -14.00
CA SER A 598 15.00 43.20 -14.13
C SER A 598 16.08 43.27 -15.20
N GLN A 599 16.94 42.28 -15.32
CA GLN A 599 17.96 42.20 -16.36
C GLN A 599 17.35 42.02 -17.76
N ALA A 600 16.32 41.15 -17.88
CA ALA A 600 15.63 40.93 -19.16
C ALA A 600 14.91 42.18 -19.66
N VAL A 601 14.27 42.93 -18.78
CA VAL A 601 13.64 44.24 -19.11
C VAL A 601 14.68 45.27 -19.55
N LYS A 602 15.79 45.39 -18.81
CA LYS A 602 16.88 46.30 -19.19
C LYS A 602 17.54 45.96 -20.52
N ALA A 603 17.55 44.67 -20.87
CA ALA A 603 18.07 44.17 -22.14
C ALA A 603 17.02 44.20 -23.27
N GLU A 604 15.86 44.79 -23.04
CA GLU A 604 14.73 44.90 -23.98
C GLU A 604 14.24 43.54 -24.54
N LYS A 605 14.46 42.45 -23.77
CA LYS A 605 13.98 41.09 -24.13
C LYS A 605 12.49 40.92 -23.85
N ILE A 606 12.00 41.60 -22.81
CA ILE A 606 10.60 41.60 -22.39
C ILE A 606 10.22 43.01 -21.95
N SER A 607 8.96 43.37 -22.04
CA SER A 607 8.43 44.62 -21.48
C SER A 607 8.35 44.52 -19.93
N ALA A 608 8.25 45.69 -19.29
CA ALA A 608 8.05 45.76 -17.84
C ALA A 608 6.74 45.10 -17.40
N GLU A 609 5.69 45.16 -18.22
CA GLU A 609 4.39 44.51 -17.93
C GLU A 609 4.48 42.99 -18.03
N GLU A 610 5.15 42.45 -19.06
CA GLU A 610 5.42 41.02 -19.16
C GLU A 610 6.25 40.51 -17.99
N GLY A 611 7.27 41.26 -17.57
CA GLY A 611 8.08 40.93 -16.40
C GLY A 611 7.27 40.92 -15.12
N LYS A 612 6.36 41.87 -14.93
CA LYS A 612 5.44 41.90 -13.79
C LYS A 612 4.49 40.68 -13.81
N GLN A 613 3.90 40.38 -14.96
CA GLN A 613 3.00 39.23 -15.12
C GLN A 613 3.72 37.91 -14.83
N PHE A 614 4.96 37.75 -15.32
CA PHE A 614 5.78 36.58 -15.02
C PHE A 614 5.99 36.39 -13.50
N LEU A 615 6.37 37.48 -12.80
CA LEU A 615 6.60 37.39 -11.34
C LEU A 615 5.34 37.10 -10.54
N ILE A 616 4.17 37.53 -11.02
CA ILE A 616 2.88 37.20 -10.41
C ILE A 616 2.65 35.67 -10.52
N ILE A 617 2.79 35.12 -11.73
CA ILE A 617 2.61 33.69 -12.00
C ILE A 617 3.64 32.87 -11.22
N TYR A 618 4.92 33.28 -11.23
CA TYR A 618 5.98 32.59 -10.51
C TYR A 618 5.74 32.53 -9.00
N ARG A 619 5.32 33.64 -8.39
CA ARG A 619 5.03 33.70 -6.95
C ARG A 619 3.80 32.93 -6.57
N SER A 620 2.70 33.03 -7.32
CA SER A 620 1.47 32.29 -7.06
C SER A 620 1.69 30.80 -7.26
N GLY A 621 2.47 30.41 -8.28
CA GLY A 621 2.79 29.02 -8.56
C GLY A 621 3.49 28.30 -7.39
N LEU A 622 4.36 29.01 -6.64
CA LEU A 622 5.03 28.40 -5.46
C LEU A 622 4.06 27.89 -4.39
N TYR A 623 2.86 28.43 -4.32
CA TYR A 623 1.82 28.00 -3.38
C TYR A 623 0.75 27.12 -4.03
N GLY A 624 0.97 26.72 -5.28
CA GLY A 624 0.12 25.77 -5.98
C GLY A 624 0.39 24.33 -5.55
N TYR A 625 -0.58 23.46 -5.81
CA TYR A 625 -0.47 22.03 -5.63
C TYR A 625 0.61 21.47 -6.56
N THR A 626 1.29 20.38 -6.16
CA THR A 626 2.39 19.80 -6.94
C THR A 626 1.92 18.98 -8.13
N TYR A 627 0.67 18.55 -8.16
CA TYR A 627 0.05 17.79 -9.24
C TYR A 627 -0.65 18.71 -10.26
N LEU A 628 -1.16 18.14 -11.34
CA LEU A 628 -1.84 18.89 -12.39
C LEU A 628 -3.26 19.29 -11.94
N THR A 629 -3.65 20.55 -12.21
CA THR A 629 -4.94 21.13 -11.79
C THR A 629 -5.70 21.74 -12.96
#